data_f945161c72f7d3d0e9a8e6ca8a09ef45
#
_entry.id   f945161c72f7d3d0e9a8e6ca8a09ef45
#
_cell.length_a   1.000
_cell.length_b   1.000
_cell.length_c   1.000
_cell.angle_alpha   90.00
_cell.angle_beta   90.00
_cell.angle_gamma   90.00
#
_symmetry.space_group_name_H-M   'P 1'
#
loop_
_entity.id
_entity.type
_entity.pdbx_description
1 polymer ?
#
loop_
_entity_poly.entity_id
_entity_poly.type
_entity_poly.pdbx_seq_one_letter_code
_entity_poly.pdbx_strand_id
1 'polypeptide(L)'
;MDNQELLHAISDMMDEKLDAWIGSRFDGIDERFDTVEKRLDGMDARFDAMEKRQDGMELRLEKVESYCSALRHGQIEIHKELKKLSDRVESTYKLALDAWGQSTENRNLLKASL
;
A
#
# COMPACT_ATOMS: atom_id res chain seq x y z
N MET A 1 71.22 -41.73 -6.41
CA MET A 1 70.78 -40.36 -6.17
C MET A 1 71.71 -39.73 -5.16
N ASP A 2 72.29 -38.60 -5.49
CA ASP A 2 72.98 -37.83 -4.48
C ASP A 2 71.95 -37.00 -3.65
N ASN A 3 72.49 -36.40 -2.60
CA ASN A 3 71.62 -35.63 -1.71
C ASN A 3 70.98 -34.38 -2.36
N GLN A 4 71.68 -33.78 -3.36
CA GLN A 4 71.14 -32.62 -4.06
C GLN A 4 70.00 -33.00 -5.01
N GLU A 5 70.14 -34.12 -5.72
CA GLU A 5 69.08 -34.64 -6.59
C GLU A 5 67.85 -35.00 -5.79
N LEU A 6 68.03 -35.60 -4.64
CA LEU A 6 66.93 -35.95 -3.73
C LEU A 6 66.25 -34.70 -3.20
N LEU A 7 66.99 -33.67 -2.80
CA LEU A 7 66.43 -32.40 -2.32
C LEU A 7 65.65 -31.69 -3.44
N HIS A 8 66.16 -31.70 -4.67
CA HIS A 8 65.47 -31.13 -5.83
C HIS A 8 64.14 -31.85 -6.11
N ALA A 9 64.17 -33.17 -6.07
CA ALA A 9 62.96 -33.97 -6.29
C ALA A 9 61.90 -33.71 -5.24
N ILE A 10 62.28 -33.60 -3.98
CA ILE A 10 61.36 -33.27 -2.88
C ILE A 10 60.80 -31.86 -3.02
N SER A 11 61.66 -30.90 -3.36
CA SER A 11 61.24 -29.50 -3.56
C SER A 11 60.23 -29.38 -4.70
N ASP A 12 60.47 -30.02 -5.83
CA ASP A 12 59.56 -30.03 -6.98
C ASP A 12 58.21 -30.68 -6.62
N MET A 13 58.25 -31.78 -5.91
CA MET A 13 57.01 -32.42 -5.44
C MET A 13 56.20 -31.54 -4.50
N MET A 14 56.88 -30.85 -3.57
CA MET A 14 56.21 -29.91 -2.64
C MET A 14 55.60 -28.75 -3.38
N ASP A 15 56.34 -28.16 -4.33
CA ASP A 15 55.84 -27.03 -5.13
C ASP A 15 54.61 -27.43 -5.95
N GLU A 16 54.63 -28.58 -6.61
CA GLU A 16 53.50 -29.10 -7.38
C GLU A 16 52.24 -29.31 -6.47
N LYS A 17 52.44 -29.92 -5.32
CA LYS A 17 51.34 -30.20 -4.38
C LYS A 17 50.77 -28.91 -3.78
N LEU A 18 51.66 -27.97 -3.42
CA LEU A 18 51.26 -26.68 -2.89
C LEU A 18 50.49 -25.86 -3.93
N ASP A 19 51.00 -25.82 -5.17
CA ASP A 19 50.34 -25.09 -6.26
C ASP A 19 48.95 -25.67 -6.56
N ALA A 20 48.86 -27.00 -6.64
CA ALA A 20 47.57 -27.67 -6.84
C ALA A 20 46.59 -27.40 -5.68
N TRP A 21 47.07 -27.47 -4.46
CA TRP A 21 46.24 -27.24 -3.27
C TRP A 21 45.79 -25.77 -3.16
N ILE A 22 46.70 -24.83 -3.37
CA ILE A 22 46.41 -23.41 -3.36
C ILE A 22 45.46 -23.06 -4.51
N GLY A 23 45.73 -23.54 -5.71
CA GLY A 23 44.89 -23.32 -6.88
C GLY A 23 43.47 -23.82 -6.67
N SER A 24 43.33 -25.04 -6.14
CA SER A 24 42.01 -25.61 -5.82
C SER A 24 41.24 -24.77 -4.78
N ARG A 25 41.96 -24.26 -3.77
CA ARG A 25 41.35 -23.40 -2.76
C ARG A 25 40.92 -22.05 -3.29
N PHE A 26 41.76 -21.44 -4.12
CA PHE A 26 41.40 -20.15 -4.77
C PHE A 26 40.22 -20.31 -5.73
N ASP A 27 40.20 -21.41 -6.50
CA ASP A 27 39.04 -21.69 -7.36
C ASP A 27 37.74 -21.84 -6.55
N GLY A 28 37.81 -22.52 -5.43
CA GLY A 28 36.66 -22.65 -4.54
C GLY A 28 36.20 -21.31 -3.92
N ILE A 29 37.17 -20.46 -3.58
CA ILE A 29 36.89 -19.10 -3.08
C ILE A 29 36.25 -18.25 -4.18
N ASP A 30 36.79 -18.30 -5.40
CA ASP A 30 36.24 -17.57 -6.56
C ASP A 30 34.79 -18.00 -6.83
N GLU A 31 34.50 -19.30 -6.79
CA GLU A 31 33.13 -19.81 -6.94
C GLU A 31 32.20 -19.26 -5.85
N ARG A 32 32.69 -19.19 -4.63
CA ARG A 32 31.90 -18.63 -3.51
C ARG A 32 31.66 -17.15 -3.69
N PHE A 33 32.64 -16.38 -4.14
CA PHE A 33 32.46 -14.96 -4.45
C PHE A 33 31.45 -14.76 -5.59
N ASP A 34 31.53 -15.56 -6.65
CA ASP A 34 30.56 -15.51 -7.75
C ASP A 34 29.15 -15.78 -7.26
N THR A 35 28.98 -16.75 -6.39
CA THR A 35 27.69 -17.07 -5.78
C THR A 35 27.17 -15.90 -4.93
N VAL A 36 28.05 -15.29 -4.14
CA VAL A 36 27.70 -14.12 -3.32
C VAL A 36 27.30 -12.93 -4.20
N GLU A 37 28.04 -12.65 -5.26
CA GLU A 37 27.71 -11.59 -6.21
C GLU A 37 26.33 -11.81 -6.85
N LYS A 38 26.05 -13.02 -7.31
CA LYS A 38 24.73 -13.35 -7.86
C LYS A 38 23.61 -13.17 -6.87
N ARG A 39 23.85 -13.54 -5.61
CA ARG A 39 22.88 -13.34 -4.54
C ARG A 39 22.67 -11.85 -4.23
N LEU A 40 23.73 -11.06 -4.22
CA LEU A 40 23.65 -9.60 -4.02
C LEU A 40 22.89 -8.94 -5.17
N ASP A 41 23.19 -9.31 -6.41
CA ASP A 41 22.48 -8.81 -7.59
C ASP A 41 20.97 -9.15 -7.53
N GLY A 42 20.68 -10.37 -7.11
CA GLY A 42 19.29 -10.80 -6.90
C GLY A 42 18.59 -10.02 -5.80
N MET A 43 19.29 -9.71 -4.71
CA MET A 43 18.75 -8.88 -3.62
C MET A 43 18.50 -7.45 -4.09
N ASP A 44 19.42 -6.86 -4.83
CA ASP A 44 19.27 -5.51 -5.39
C ASP A 44 18.01 -5.45 -6.30
N ALA A 45 17.85 -6.44 -7.16
CA ALA A 45 16.66 -6.53 -8.02
C ALA A 45 15.36 -6.63 -7.20
N ARG A 46 15.39 -7.37 -6.09
CA ARG A 46 14.24 -7.49 -5.18
C ARG A 46 13.96 -6.18 -4.45
N PHE A 47 14.99 -5.48 -4.01
CA PHE A 47 14.82 -4.17 -3.39
C PHE A 47 14.23 -3.14 -4.36
N ASP A 48 14.72 -3.12 -5.60
CA ASP A 48 14.17 -2.24 -6.64
C ASP A 48 12.68 -2.54 -6.90
N ALA A 49 12.33 -3.81 -6.97
CA ALA A 49 10.93 -4.23 -7.14
C ALA A 49 10.07 -3.83 -5.93
N MET A 50 10.61 -3.94 -4.72
CA MET A 50 9.92 -3.52 -3.49
C MET A 50 9.72 -2.00 -3.46
N GLU A 51 10.70 -1.20 -3.83
CA GLU A 51 10.58 0.25 -3.93
C GLU A 51 9.47 0.65 -4.89
N LYS A 52 9.43 0.05 -6.07
CA LYS A 52 8.36 0.31 -7.05
C LYS A 52 6.98 -0.04 -6.52
N ARG A 53 6.88 -1.15 -5.79
CA ARG A 53 5.62 -1.53 -5.15
C ARG A 53 5.22 -0.55 -4.05
N GLN A 54 6.17 -0.10 -3.24
CA GLN A 54 5.93 0.91 -2.20
C GLN A 54 5.46 2.23 -2.81
N ASP A 55 6.13 2.70 -3.86
CA ASP A 55 5.73 3.91 -4.57
C ASP A 55 4.30 3.78 -5.13
N GLY A 56 3.97 2.63 -5.70
CA GLY A 56 2.62 2.34 -6.16
C GLY A 56 1.59 2.34 -5.04
N MET A 57 1.96 1.80 -3.88
CA MET A 57 1.09 1.80 -2.69
C MET A 57 0.88 3.20 -2.13
N GLU A 58 1.93 4.04 -2.10
CA GLU A 58 1.82 5.44 -1.70
C GLU A 58 0.85 6.21 -2.60
N LEU A 59 0.96 6.04 -3.91
CA LEU A 59 0.03 6.66 -4.87
C LEU A 59 -1.41 6.21 -4.64
N ARG A 60 -1.62 4.93 -4.36
CA ARG A 60 -2.95 4.39 -4.07
C ARG A 60 -3.50 4.94 -2.75
N LEU A 61 -2.65 5.07 -1.73
CA LEU A 61 -3.04 5.67 -0.45
C LEU A 61 -3.43 7.13 -0.60
N GLU A 62 -2.68 7.91 -1.38
CA GLU A 62 -3.03 9.30 -1.69
C GLU A 62 -4.41 9.40 -2.35
N LYS A 63 -4.70 8.52 -3.31
CA LYS A 63 -6.01 8.46 -3.94
C LYS A 63 -7.11 8.10 -2.97
N VAL A 64 -6.87 7.11 -2.11
CA VAL A 64 -7.83 6.71 -1.08
C VAL A 64 -8.10 7.86 -0.11
N GLU A 65 -7.07 8.57 0.33
CA GLU A 65 -7.22 9.75 1.19
C GLU A 65 -8.05 10.85 0.51
N SER A 66 -7.77 11.09 -0.77
CA SER A 66 -8.52 12.06 -1.56
C SER A 66 -10.01 11.67 -1.68
N TYR A 67 -10.28 10.40 -1.98
CA TYR A 67 -11.65 9.88 -2.05
C TYR A 67 -12.36 9.94 -0.68
N CYS A 68 -11.66 9.60 0.39
CA CYS A 68 -12.22 9.69 1.74
C CYS A 68 -12.57 11.13 2.11
N SER A 69 -11.72 12.09 1.75
CA SER A 69 -11.98 13.51 1.96
C SER A 69 -13.21 13.97 1.18
N ALA A 70 -13.31 13.57 -0.10
CA ALA A 70 -14.45 13.89 -0.94
C ALA A 70 -15.77 13.27 -0.42
N LEU A 71 -15.69 12.02 0.03
CA LEU A 71 -16.85 11.34 0.63
C LEU A 71 -17.31 12.01 1.92
N ARG A 72 -16.36 12.42 2.76
CA ARG A 72 -16.68 13.15 4.00
C ARG A 72 -17.36 14.48 3.69
N HIS A 73 -16.87 15.19 2.69
CA HIS A 73 -17.45 16.44 2.24
C HIS A 73 -18.88 16.21 1.72
N GLY A 74 -19.07 15.18 0.91
CA GLY A 74 -20.37 14.77 0.41
C GLY A 74 -21.35 14.40 1.53
N GLN A 75 -20.90 13.70 2.55
CA GLN A 75 -21.72 13.37 3.72
C GLN A 75 -22.18 14.61 4.48
N ILE A 76 -21.29 15.58 4.68
CA ILE A 76 -21.64 16.84 5.33
C ILE A 76 -22.70 17.59 4.53
N GLU A 77 -22.57 17.66 3.22
CA GLU A 77 -23.56 18.29 2.34
C GLU A 77 -24.89 17.56 2.38
N ILE A 78 -24.89 16.24 2.33
CA ILE A 78 -26.11 15.42 2.44
C ILE A 78 -26.80 15.67 3.77
N HIS A 79 -26.07 15.72 4.88
CA HIS A 79 -26.65 16.02 6.18
C HIS A 79 -27.29 17.40 6.22
N LYS A 80 -26.66 18.40 5.65
CA LYS A 80 -27.24 19.75 5.55
C LYS A 80 -28.52 19.75 4.75
N GLU A 81 -28.53 19.09 3.60
CA GLU A 81 -29.71 18.99 2.75
C GLU A 81 -30.83 18.21 3.41
N LEU A 82 -30.53 17.12 4.12
CA LEU A 82 -31.49 16.35 4.88
C LEU A 82 -32.12 17.18 5.99
N LYS A 83 -31.32 17.98 6.69
CA LYS A 83 -31.84 18.88 7.73
C LYS A 83 -32.78 19.92 7.16
N LYS A 84 -32.41 20.56 6.05
CA LYS A 84 -33.28 21.51 5.35
C LYS A 84 -34.57 20.86 4.89
N LEU A 85 -34.50 19.67 4.35
CA LEU A 85 -35.66 18.92 3.91
C LEU A 85 -36.58 18.57 5.09
N SER A 86 -36.01 18.12 6.21
CA SER A 86 -36.73 17.82 7.43
C SER A 86 -37.48 19.06 7.95
N ASP A 87 -36.81 20.22 7.98
CA ASP A 87 -37.43 21.49 8.41
C ASP A 87 -38.59 21.92 7.47
N ARG A 88 -38.39 21.73 6.15
CA ARG A 88 -39.45 22.03 5.18
C ARG A 88 -40.64 21.11 5.29
N VAL A 89 -40.39 19.81 5.52
CA VAL A 89 -41.47 18.85 5.76
C VAL A 89 -42.25 19.23 7.00
N GLU A 90 -41.57 19.59 8.08
CA GLU A 90 -42.17 20.01 9.32
C GLU A 90 -43.02 21.27 9.14
N SER A 91 -42.51 22.28 8.45
CA SER A 91 -43.24 23.52 8.14
C SER A 91 -44.44 23.25 7.26
N THR A 92 -44.31 22.42 6.25
CA THR A 92 -45.43 22.04 5.38
C THR A 92 -46.53 21.30 6.14
N TYR A 93 -46.13 20.41 7.05
CA TYR A 93 -47.07 19.69 7.91
C TYR A 93 -47.85 20.64 8.80
N LYS A 94 -47.19 21.62 9.44
CA LYS A 94 -47.86 22.65 10.25
C LYS A 94 -48.83 23.49 9.43
N LEU A 95 -48.41 23.93 8.25
CA LEU A 95 -49.29 24.67 7.35
C LEU A 95 -50.53 23.85 6.93
N ALA A 96 -50.33 22.58 6.65
CA ALA A 96 -51.44 21.67 6.31
C ALA A 96 -52.41 21.50 7.46
N LEU A 97 -51.90 21.36 8.69
CA LEU A 97 -52.75 21.28 9.89
C LEU A 97 -53.52 22.55 10.12
N ASP A 98 -52.88 23.73 9.98
CA ASP A 98 -53.54 25.02 10.14
C ASP A 98 -54.62 25.23 9.07
N ALA A 99 -54.30 24.92 7.83
CA ALA A 99 -55.27 25.01 6.72
C ALA A 99 -56.45 24.08 6.94
N TRP A 100 -56.20 22.86 7.41
CA TRP A 100 -57.28 21.90 7.73
C TRP A 100 -58.12 22.37 8.89
N GLY A 101 -57.51 22.93 9.94
CA GLY A 101 -58.24 23.53 11.07
C GLY A 101 -59.13 24.70 10.65
N GLN A 102 -58.58 25.62 9.86
CA GLN A 102 -59.36 26.73 9.30
C GLN A 102 -60.51 26.26 8.41
N SER A 103 -60.29 25.28 7.57
CA SER A 103 -61.32 24.68 6.73
C SER A 103 -62.43 24.07 7.57
N THR A 104 -62.12 23.43 8.69
CA THR A 104 -63.06 22.85 9.60
C THR A 104 -63.89 23.93 10.33
N GLU A 105 -63.19 24.99 10.79
CA GLU A 105 -63.91 26.15 11.40
C GLU A 105 -64.84 26.83 10.42
N ASN A 106 -64.42 27.10 9.21
CA ASN A 106 -65.20 27.69 8.14
C ASN A 106 -66.48 26.84 7.85
N ARG A 107 -66.29 25.52 7.80
CA ARG A 107 -67.36 24.58 7.57
C ARG A 107 -68.37 24.65 8.72
N ASN A 108 -67.90 24.72 9.95
CA ASN A 108 -68.75 24.84 11.13
C ASN A 108 -69.56 26.18 11.17
N LEU A 109 -68.87 27.27 10.81
CA LEU A 109 -69.47 28.57 10.68
C LEU A 109 -70.54 28.60 9.60
N LEU A 110 -70.30 28.01 8.47
CA LEU A 110 -71.31 27.86 7.43
C LEU A 110 -72.53 27.07 7.90
N LYS A 111 -72.33 25.99 8.61
CA LYS A 111 -73.43 25.20 9.18
C LYS A 111 -74.19 25.95 10.19
N ALA A 112 -73.59 26.78 11.00
CA ALA A 112 -74.26 27.58 12.03
C ALA A 112 -75.09 28.75 11.43
N SER A 113 -74.71 29.24 10.23
CA SER A 113 -75.44 30.34 9.56
C SER A 113 -76.52 29.90 8.64
N LEU A 114 -76.62 28.60 8.39
CA LEU A 114 -77.76 28.00 7.70
C LEU A 114 -78.84 27.63 8.68
#